data_5d2233e7039d77f36fafe0ed0bf00013
#
_entry.id   5d2233e7039d77f36fafe0ed0bf00013
#
_cell.length_a   1.000
_cell.length_b   1.000
_cell.length_c   1.000
_cell.angle_alpha   90.00
_cell.angle_beta   90.00
_cell.angle_gamma   90.00
#
_symmetry.space_group_name_H-M   'P 1'
#
loop_
_entity.id
_entity.type
_entity.pdbx_description
1 polymer ?
#
loop_
_entity_poly.entity_id
_entity_poly.type
_entity_poly.pdbx_seq_one_letter_code
_entity_poly.pdbx_strand_id
1 'polypeptide(L)'
;MSFSLKNIFVFVTLVLVAFSPLIASENSQDSTKKETYNPVPAIMHHISDSHEWHFWGEGDNSATIHLPVILWSNGELIGPFLSSKFHHNNDGHHVVEFNGHKLVRVHDKIYKLNDGEQNATFDDQHHVSNATIPIDFSITKNVASMLFALVLLLLFFGISGLKAKKNKSAPSGLLSFLEPLVLFVRDDIVKPNIGKNYQKYLPYLLTLFFFILMNNLVGLLPG
;
A
#
# COMPACT_ATOMS: atom_id res chain seq x y z
N MET A 1 33.79 13.70 -7.45
CA MET A 1 32.72 14.70 -7.51
C MET A 1 31.94 14.60 -6.22
N SER A 2 32.14 15.48 -5.26
CA SER A 2 31.42 15.47 -3.98
C SER A 2 30.03 16.05 -4.24
N PHE A 3 29.03 15.17 -4.24
CA PHE A 3 27.64 15.62 -4.21
C PHE A 3 27.37 16.24 -2.84
N SER A 4 27.21 17.55 -2.83
CA SER A 4 26.87 18.29 -1.61
C SER A 4 25.47 17.86 -1.13
N LEU A 5 25.31 17.73 0.18
CA LEU A 5 24.04 17.44 0.85
C LEU A 5 22.90 18.36 0.35
N LYS A 6 23.27 19.61 -0.05
CA LYS A 6 22.38 20.59 -0.69
C LYS A 6 21.78 20.07 -2.01
N ASN A 7 22.56 19.35 -2.82
CA ASN A 7 22.10 18.87 -4.13
C ASN A 7 21.13 17.68 -3.97
N ILE A 8 21.32 16.85 -2.93
CA ILE A 8 20.40 15.75 -2.59
C ILE A 8 19.07 16.32 -2.09
N PHE A 9 19.13 17.33 -1.22
CA PHE A 9 17.93 18.00 -0.71
C PHE A 9 17.14 18.70 -1.81
N VAL A 10 17.82 19.39 -2.74
CA VAL A 10 17.17 20.01 -3.90
C VAL A 10 16.56 18.98 -4.83
N PHE A 11 17.19 17.83 -5.04
CA PHE A 11 16.64 16.77 -5.89
C PHE A 11 15.41 16.13 -5.25
N VAL A 12 15.45 15.85 -3.95
CA VAL A 12 14.30 15.29 -3.20
C VAL A 12 13.12 16.27 -3.17
N THR A 13 13.39 17.57 -2.96
CA THR A 13 12.32 18.59 -3.03
C THR A 13 11.75 18.75 -4.43
N LEU A 14 12.58 18.65 -5.47
CA LEU A 14 12.13 18.73 -6.87
C LEU A 14 11.27 17.53 -7.27
N VAL A 15 11.61 16.33 -6.78
CA VAL A 15 10.81 15.12 -6.97
C VAL A 15 9.48 15.24 -6.21
N LEU A 16 9.48 15.74 -4.98
CA LEU A 16 8.25 15.96 -4.20
C LEU A 16 7.32 17.00 -4.85
N VAL A 17 7.87 18.06 -5.43
CA VAL A 17 7.08 19.09 -6.14
C VAL A 17 6.55 18.56 -7.48
N ALA A 18 7.27 17.68 -8.17
CA ALA A 18 6.82 17.08 -9.44
C ALA A 18 5.64 16.10 -9.26
N PHE A 19 5.46 15.55 -8.05
CA PHE A 19 4.35 14.67 -7.70
C PHE A 19 3.17 15.40 -7.01
N SER A 20 3.25 16.73 -6.85
CA SER A 20 2.09 17.49 -6.38
C SER A 20 1.06 17.57 -7.51
N PRO A 21 -0.14 16.96 -7.39
CA PRO A 21 -1.19 17.19 -8.37
C PRO A 21 -1.54 18.67 -8.35
N LEU A 22 -1.34 19.35 -9.47
CA LEU A 22 -1.91 20.68 -9.69
C LEU A 22 -3.43 20.51 -9.76
N ILE A 23 -4.09 20.61 -8.63
CA ILE A 23 -5.53 20.80 -8.59
C ILE A 23 -5.78 22.26 -9.00
N ALA A 24 -5.84 22.49 -10.31
CA ALA A 24 -6.41 23.70 -10.84
C ALA A 24 -7.92 23.62 -10.59
N SER A 25 -8.39 24.38 -9.61
CA SER A 25 -9.81 24.60 -9.38
C SER A 25 -10.35 25.43 -10.54
N GLU A 26 -11.07 24.80 -11.46
CA GLU A 26 -11.90 25.52 -12.40
C GLU A 26 -13.19 25.96 -11.73
N ASN A 27 -13.41 27.26 -11.80
CA ASN A 27 -14.66 27.94 -11.47
C ASN A 27 -15.85 27.34 -12.22
N SER A 28 -16.76 26.75 -11.48
CA SER A 28 -18.16 26.69 -11.89
C SER A 28 -18.94 27.52 -10.89
N GLN A 29 -19.36 28.71 -11.33
CA GLN A 29 -20.43 29.45 -10.69
C GLN A 29 -21.69 28.58 -10.76
N ASP A 30 -22.07 28.01 -9.65
CA ASP A 30 -23.46 27.84 -9.32
C ASP A 30 -23.66 27.98 -7.81
N SER A 31 -24.46 28.97 -7.50
CA SER A 31 -24.81 29.41 -6.16
C SER A 31 -25.89 28.49 -5.59
N THR A 32 -25.51 27.50 -4.78
CA THR A 32 -26.34 27.01 -3.68
C THR A 32 -25.56 26.09 -2.75
N LYS A 33 -25.43 26.47 -1.48
CA LYS A 33 -24.80 25.74 -0.34
C LYS A 33 -23.34 25.32 -0.57
N LYS A 34 -22.41 26.08 0.00
CA LYS A 34 -21.07 25.57 0.32
C LYS A 34 -21.21 24.40 1.29
N GLU A 35 -21.34 23.21 0.79
CA GLU A 35 -21.01 22.04 1.58
C GLU A 35 -19.52 22.15 1.90
N THR A 36 -19.20 22.28 3.17
CA THR A 36 -17.82 22.29 3.64
C THR A 36 -17.23 20.95 3.27
N TYR A 37 -16.27 20.92 2.34
CA TYR A 37 -15.57 19.68 1.97
C TYR A 37 -15.06 19.00 3.24
N ASN A 38 -15.54 17.77 3.48
CA ASN A 38 -15.08 16.94 4.58
C ASN A 38 -13.99 15.96 4.05
N PRO A 39 -12.71 16.17 4.38
CA PRO A 39 -11.64 15.31 3.91
C PRO A 39 -11.59 13.95 4.64
N VAL A 40 -12.31 13.79 5.75
CA VAL A 40 -12.22 12.61 6.61
C VAL A 40 -12.55 11.30 5.87
N PRO A 41 -13.61 11.20 5.07
CA PRO A 41 -13.89 9.97 4.32
C PRO A 41 -12.77 9.59 3.36
N ALA A 42 -12.20 10.57 2.65
CA ALA A 42 -11.10 10.32 1.71
C ALA A 42 -9.83 9.85 2.45
N ILE A 43 -9.49 10.47 3.58
CA ILE A 43 -8.37 10.06 4.42
C ILE A 43 -8.59 8.63 4.95
N MET A 44 -9.78 8.36 5.49
CA MET A 44 -10.10 7.04 6.04
C MET A 44 -10.03 5.96 4.98
N HIS A 45 -10.53 6.21 3.78
CA HIS A 45 -10.42 5.29 2.65
C HIS A 45 -8.96 5.04 2.24
N HIS A 46 -8.12 6.09 2.27
CA HIS A 46 -6.70 5.96 1.92
C HIS A 46 -5.90 5.15 2.94
N ILE A 47 -6.20 5.27 4.25
CA ILE A 47 -5.47 4.57 5.31
C ILE A 47 -6.06 3.20 5.67
N SER A 48 -7.29 2.88 5.21
CA SER A 48 -7.93 1.61 5.49
C SER A 48 -7.22 0.46 4.75
N ASP A 49 -7.18 -0.71 5.38
CA ASP A 49 -6.59 -1.92 4.80
C ASP A 49 -7.64 -2.70 4.03
N SER A 50 -7.92 -2.25 2.82
CA SER A 50 -8.98 -2.79 1.98
C SER A 50 -8.51 -4.01 1.17
N HIS A 51 -9.48 -4.80 0.66
CA HIS A 51 -9.24 -5.92 -0.26
C HIS A 51 -9.14 -5.48 -1.73
N GLU A 52 -9.04 -4.17 -1.95
CA GLU A 52 -8.90 -3.54 -3.26
C GLU A 52 -7.79 -2.50 -3.20
N TRP A 53 -6.96 -2.43 -4.23
CA TRP A 53 -5.97 -1.37 -4.38
C TRP A 53 -6.46 -0.42 -5.46
N HIS A 54 -7.05 0.67 -5.02
CA HIS A 54 -7.61 1.71 -5.87
C HIS A 54 -6.56 2.78 -6.17
N PHE A 55 -6.36 3.14 -7.42
CA PHE A 55 -5.38 4.16 -7.83
C PHE A 55 -6.03 5.48 -8.21
N TRP A 56 -7.03 5.45 -9.09
CA TRP A 56 -7.76 6.65 -9.53
C TRP A 56 -9.10 6.28 -10.18
N GLY A 57 -9.96 7.29 -10.36
CA GLY A 57 -11.29 7.13 -10.95
C GLY A 57 -12.36 6.76 -9.93
N GLU A 58 -13.60 6.73 -10.37
CA GLU A 58 -14.76 6.35 -9.57
C GLU A 58 -15.64 5.36 -10.34
N GLY A 59 -16.31 4.45 -9.64
CA GLY A 59 -17.20 3.45 -10.21
C GLY A 59 -16.53 2.53 -11.22
N ASP A 60 -17.21 2.25 -12.32
CA ASP A 60 -16.75 1.29 -13.35
C ASP A 60 -15.51 1.77 -14.14
N ASN A 61 -15.18 3.06 -14.09
CA ASN A 61 -14.00 3.63 -14.72
C ASN A 61 -12.81 3.75 -13.75
N SER A 62 -12.89 3.12 -12.58
CA SER A 62 -11.80 3.14 -11.61
C SER A 62 -10.66 2.22 -12.02
N ALA A 63 -9.42 2.70 -11.87
CA ALA A 63 -8.23 1.86 -11.96
C ALA A 63 -8.00 1.19 -10.61
N THR A 64 -8.55 -0.01 -10.44
CA THR A 64 -8.53 -0.78 -9.20
C THR A 64 -7.97 -2.17 -9.44
N ILE A 65 -7.03 -2.60 -8.61
CA ILE A 65 -6.57 -3.99 -8.57
C ILE A 65 -7.37 -4.73 -7.50
N HIS A 66 -8.15 -5.71 -7.94
CA HIS A 66 -8.89 -6.60 -7.05
C HIS A 66 -7.96 -7.66 -6.48
N LEU A 67 -7.94 -7.77 -5.17
CA LEU A 67 -7.04 -8.66 -4.45
C LEU A 67 -7.74 -9.99 -4.07
N PRO A 68 -7.00 -11.09 -3.92
CA PRO A 68 -7.55 -12.37 -3.53
C PRO A 68 -8.00 -12.35 -2.08
N VAL A 69 -9.25 -12.78 -1.85
CA VAL A 69 -9.88 -12.94 -0.55
C VAL A 69 -9.81 -14.40 -0.13
N ILE A 70 -9.31 -14.64 1.08
CA ILE A 70 -9.17 -15.95 1.69
C ILE A 70 -9.62 -15.85 3.15
N LEU A 71 -10.72 -16.49 3.48
CA LEU A 71 -11.31 -16.41 4.81
C LEU A 71 -11.36 -17.80 5.45
N TRP A 72 -11.31 -17.83 6.77
CA TRP A 72 -11.45 -19.05 7.55
C TRP A 72 -12.57 -18.86 8.58
N SER A 73 -13.58 -19.74 8.54
CA SER A 73 -14.70 -19.67 9.47
C SER A 73 -15.18 -21.07 9.82
N ASN A 74 -15.39 -21.34 11.11
CA ASN A 74 -15.94 -22.60 11.64
C ASN A 74 -15.25 -23.88 11.15
N GLY A 75 -13.92 -23.82 10.91
CA GLY A 75 -13.15 -24.97 10.44
C GLY A 75 -13.11 -25.13 8.92
N GLU A 76 -13.75 -24.23 8.16
CA GLU A 76 -13.80 -24.26 6.71
C GLU A 76 -13.06 -23.08 6.10
N LEU A 77 -12.41 -23.35 4.95
CA LEU A 77 -11.75 -22.34 4.13
C LEU A 77 -12.75 -21.80 3.10
N ILE A 78 -13.00 -20.49 3.14
CA ILE A 78 -13.83 -19.76 2.19
C ILE A 78 -12.91 -18.98 1.26
N GLY A 79 -12.77 -19.44 0.04
CA GLY A 79 -11.86 -18.84 -0.96
C GLY A 79 -10.89 -19.85 -1.57
N PRO A 80 -9.90 -19.38 -2.37
CA PRO A 80 -9.70 -17.98 -2.77
C PRO A 80 -10.72 -17.48 -3.81
N PHE A 81 -11.11 -16.22 -3.70
CA PHE A 81 -11.87 -15.51 -4.74
C PHE A 81 -11.41 -14.04 -4.82
N LEU A 82 -11.73 -13.36 -5.91
CA LEU A 82 -11.35 -11.95 -6.08
C LEU A 82 -12.37 -11.02 -5.43
N SER A 83 -11.88 -9.93 -4.83
CA SER A 83 -12.70 -8.89 -4.21
C SER A 83 -13.65 -8.20 -5.20
N SER A 84 -13.42 -8.33 -6.52
CA SER A 84 -14.33 -7.84 -7.55
C SER A 84 -15.78 -8.32 -7.41
N LYS A 85 -16.00 -9.46 -6.74
CA LYS A 85 -17.35 -9.95 -6.45
C LYS A 85 -18.18 -9.03 -5.56
N PHE A 86 -17.54 -8.15 -4.80
CA PHE A 86 -18.23 -7.16 -3.98
C PHE A 86 -18.65 -5.90 -4.74
N HIS A 87 -18.29 -5.78 -6.04
CA HIS A 87 -18.66 -4.65 -6.92
C HIS A 87 -18.42 -3.28 -6.27
N HIS A 88 -17.27 -3.10 -5.61
CA HIS A 88 -16.89 -1.91 -4.82
C HIS A 88 -17.87 -1.56 -3.67
N ASN A 89 -18.86 -2.42 -3.40
CA ASN A 89 -19.78 -2.20 -2.29
C ASN A 89 -19.05 -2.40 -0.95
N ASN A 90 -19.20 -1.41 -0.06
CA ASN A 90 -18.57 -1.38 1.26
C ASN A 90 -19.54 -0.95 2.37
N ASP A 91 -20.85 -1.00 2.06
CA ASP A 91 -21.94 -0.60 2.95
C ASP A 91 -22.79 -1.79 3.46
N GLY A 92 -22.44 -3.02 3.00
CA GLY A 92 -23.13 -4.23 3.42
C GLY A 92 -24.43 -4.55 2.69
N HIS A 93 -24.80 -3.74 1.69
CA HIS A 93 -26.04 -4.01 0.92
C HIS A 93 -25.86 -5.06 -0.17
N HIS A 94 -24.61 -5.33 -0.58
CA HIS A 94 -24.34 -6.36 -1.59
C HIS A 94 -23.88 -7.65 -0.94
N VAL A 95 -24.72 -8.70 -1.06
CA VAL A 95 -24.41 -10.04 -0.54
C VAL A 95 -23.75 -10.86 -1.64
N VAL A 96 -22.56 -11.37 -1.35
CA VAL A 96 -21.81 -12.29 -2.20
C VAL A 96 -22.00 -13.71 -1.72
N GLU A 97 -22.49 -14.58 -2.57
CA GLU A 97 -22.55 -16.01 -2.26
C GLU A 97 -21.32 -16.73 -2.82
N PHE A 98 -20.61 -17.44 -1.95
CA PHE A 98 -19.45 -18.24 -2.31
C PHE A 98 -19.40 -19.54 -1.49
N ASN A 99 -19.38 -20.68 -2.19
CA ASN A 99 -19.38 -22.03 -1.59
C ASN A 99 -20.49 -22.24 -0.54
N GLY A 100 -21.69 -21.69 -0.78
CA GLY A 100 -22.82 -21.79 0.15
C GLY A 100 -22.76 -20.83 1.35
N HIS A 101 -21.74 -20.00 1.43
CA HIS A 101 -21.63 -18.96 2.43
C HIS A 101 -22.03 -17.60 1.86
N LYS A 102 -22.77 -16.82 2.62
CA LYS A 102 -23.16 -15.45 2.28
C LYS A 102 -22.24 -14.47 2.98
N LEU A 103 -21.60 -13.64 2.20
CA LEU A 103 -20.58 -12.69 2.65
C LEU A 103 -21.04 -11.28 2.31
N VAL A 104 -20.78 -10.34 3.21
CA VAL A 104 -20.98 -8.90 2.99
C VAL A 104 -19.73 -8.15 3.39
N ARG A 105 -19.43 -7.05 2.71
CA ARG A 105 -18.33 -6.17 3.07
C ARG A 105 -18.87 -4.88 3.67
N VAL A 106 -18.38 -4.52 4.85
CA VAL A 106 -18.76 -3.29 5.57
C VAL A 106 -17.50 -2.66 6.15
N HIS A 107 -17.22 -1.42 5.80
CA HIS A 107 -16.04 -0.68 6.25
C HIS A 107 -14.73 -1.49 6.08
N ASP A 108 -14.53 -2.03 4.87
CA ASP A 108 -13.40 -2.85 4.46
C ASP A 108 -13.21 -4.18 5.20
N LYS A 109 -14.15 -4.56 6.06
CA LYS A 109 -14.19 -5.86 6.73
C LYS A 109 -15.22 -6.76 6.08
N ILE A 110 -14.87 -8.04 5.96
CA ILE A 110 -15.78 -9.04 5.42
C ILE A 110 -16.45 -9.79 6.57
N TYR A 111 -17.77 -9.88 6.50
CA TYR A 111 -18.61 -10.58 7.46
C TYR A 111 -19.28 -11.77 6.77
N LYS A 112 -19.37 -12.89 7.48
CA LYS A 112 -20.17 -14.05 7.09
C LYS A 112 -21.52 -13.94 7.76
N LEU A 113 -22.59 -13.87 6.97
CA LEU A 113 -23.95 -13.88 7.49
C LEU A 113 -24.25 -15.21 8.21
N ASN A 114 -25.06 -15.14 9.25
CA ASN A 114 -25.53 -16.33 9.97
C ASN A 114 -26.46 -17.16 9.07
N ASP A 115 -26.56 -18.45 9.37
CA ASP A 115 -27.36 -19.37 8.58
C ASP A 115 -28.85 -18.95 8.56
N GLY A 116 -29.41 -18.92 7.35
CA GLY A 116 -30.78 -18.46 7.11
C GLY A 116 -30.94 -16.97 6.78
N GLU A 117 -29.95 -16.16 7.06
CA GLU A 117 -29.99 -14.73 6.77
C GLU A 117 -29.81 -14.45 5.27
N GLN A 118 -30.52 -13.41 4.78
CA GLN A 118 -30.47 -13.00 3.37
C GLN A 118 -29.73 -11.69 3.18
N ASN A 119 -29.76 -10.80 4.17
CA ASN A 119 -29.16 -9.47 4.12
C ASN A 119 -28.51 -9.15 5.47
N ALA A 120 -27.55 -8.22 5.46
CA ALA A 120 -26.97 -7.70 6.67
C ALA A 120 -28.00 -6.83 7.43
N THR A 121 -28.05 -6.97 8.73
CA THR A 121 -28.80 -6.09 9.64
C THR A 121 -27.80 -5.33 10.50
N PHE A 122 -28.12 -4.06 10.77
CA PHE A 122 -27.24 -3.16 11.50
C PHE A 122 -27.85 -2.78 12.85
N ASP A 123 -27.00 -2.62 13.84
CA ASP A 123 -27.38 -2.05 15.13
C ASP A 123 -27.40 -0.50 15.07
N ASP A 124 -27.75 0.14 16.19
CA ASP A 124 -27.82 1.60 16.31
C ASP A 124 -26.43 2.27 16.11
N GLN A 125 -25.35 1.51 16.17
CA GLN A 125 -23.97 1.97 15.97
C GLN A 125 -23.43 1.61 14.57
N HIS A 126 -24.29 1.17 13.64
CA HIS A 126 -23.93 0.73 12.29
C HIS A 126 -22.97 -0.48 12.25
N HIS A 127 -22.96 -1.34 13.28
CA HIS A 127 -22.27 -2.62 13.22
C HIS A 127 -23.22 -3.70 12.69
N VAL A 128 -22.67 -4.67 11.97
CA VAL A 128 -23.43 -5.83 11.48
C VAL A 128 -23.79 -6.72 12.67
N SER A 129 -25.08 -6.91 12.93
CA SER A 129 -25.60 -7.63 14.11
C SER A 129 -25.88 -9.10 13.86
N ASN A 130 -26.18 -9.51 12.62
CA ASN A 130 -26.55 -10.87 12.23
C ASN A 130 -25.47 -11.62 11.47
N ALA A 131 -24.21 -11.28 11.72
CA ALA A 131 -23.07 -11.90 11.04
C ALA A 131 -21.89 -12.13 11.99
N THR A 132 -21.01 -13.02 11.59
CA THR A 132 -19.74 -13.32 12.27
C THR A 132 -18.57 -12.81 11.45
N ILE A 133 -17.48 -12.39 12.12
CA ILE A 133 -16.24 -11.98 11.46
C ILE A 133 -15.38 -13.24 11.29
N PRO A 134 -15.14 -13.71 10.05
CA PRO A 134 -14.21 -14.80 9.81
C PRO A 134 -12.76 -14.35 10.08
N ILE A 135 -11.86 -15.31 10.27
CA ILE A 135 -10.43 -15.02 10.28
C ILE A 135 -10.01 -14.72 8.83
N ASP A 136 -9.40 -13.57 8.63
CA ASP A 136 -9.04 -13.08 7.31
C ASP A 136 -7.55 -13.35 7.03
N PHE A 137 -7.28 -14.17 6.01
CA PHE A 137 -5.95 -14.46 5.47
C PHE A 137 -5.76 -13.86 4.08
N SER A 138 -6.61 -12.95 3.69
CA SER A 138 -6.58 -12.31 2.37
C SER A 138 -5.30 -11.52 2.14
N ILE A 139 -4.96 -11.34 0.88
CA ILE A 139 -3.97 -10.35 0.49
C ILE A 139 -4.67 -9.00 0.44
N THR A 140 -4.51 -8.22 1.50
CA THR A 140 -5.04 -6.87 1.60
C THR A 140 -4.12 -5.85 0.88
N LYS A 141 -4.58 -4.62 0.74
CA LYS A 141 -3.82 -3.53 0.11
C LYS A 141 -2.43 -3.36 0.75
N ASN A 142 -2.35 -3.38 2.09
CA ASN A 142 -1.07 -3.23 2.80
C ASN A 142 -0.13 -4.40 2.53
N VAL A 143 -0.64 -5.63 2.50
CA VAL A 143 0.16 -6.81 2.16
C VAL A 143 0.63 -6.76 0.70
N ALA A 144 -0.26 -6.39 -0.23
CA ALA A 144 0.07 -6.27 -1.65
C ALA A 144 1.13 -5.20 -1.90
N SER A 145 1.00 -4.02 -1.27
CA SER A 145 1.99 -2.93 -1.38
C SER A 145 3.35 -3.32 -0.79
N MET A 146 3.36 -4.03 0.35
CA MET A 146 4.59 -4.55 0.96
C MET A 146 5.29 -5.57 0.05
N LEU A 147 4.52 -6.51 -0.55
CA LEU A 147 5.08 -7.49 -1.50
C LEU A 147 5.60 -6.80 -2.76
N PHE A 148 4.89 -5.80 -3.26
CA PHE A 148 5.33 -4.98 -4.39
C PHE A 148 6.64 -4.25 -4.07
N ALA A 149 6.75 -3.60 -2.91
CA ALA A 149 7.97 -2.95 -2.44
C ALA A 149 9.13 -3.96 -2.34
N LEU A 150 8.89 -5.18 -1.84
CA LEU A 150 9.88 -6.24 -1.77
C LEU A 150 10.38 -6.66 -3.15
N VAL A 151 9.46 -6.86 -4.11
CA VAL A 151 9.83 -7.20 -5.49
C VAL A 151 10.67 -6.09 -6.13
N LEU A 152 10.28 -4.82 -5.97
CA LEU A 152 11.06 -3.69 -6.45
C LEU A 152 12.45 -3.65 -5.83
N LEU A 153 12.56 -3.89 -4.53
CA LEU A 153 13.84 -3.92 -3.83
C LEU A 153 14.76 -5.03 -4.39
N LEU A 154 14.21 -6.24 -4.56
CA LEU A 154 14.96 -7.36 -5.14
C LEU A 154 15.42 -7.07 -6.57
N LEU A 155 14.58 -6.44 -7.39
CA LEU A 155 14.92 -6.04 -8.75
C LEU A 155 16.03 -4.97 -8.76
N PHE A 156 15.89 -3.90 -7.98
CA PHE A 156 16.86 -2.81 -7.94
C PHE A 156 18.22 -3.29 -7.44
N PHE A 157 18.26 -4.01 -6.33
CA PHE A 157 19.53 -4.51 -5.79
C PHE A 157 20.07 -5.72 -6.56
N GLY A 158 19.22 -6.59 -7.06
CA GLY A 158 19.64 -7.72 -7.90
C GLY A 158 20.33 -7.26 -9.18
N ILE A 159 19.69 -6.35 -9.92
CA ILE A 159 20.26 -5.79 -11.16
C ILE A 159 21.53 -5.00 -10.86
N SER A 160 21.53 -4.16 -9.80
CA SER A 160 22.68 -3.35 -9.41
C SER A 160 23.86 -4.21 -8.97
N GLY A 161 23.61 -5.28 -8.20
CA GLY A 161 24.63 -6.19 -7.74
C GLY A 161 25.28 -7.00 -8.88
N LEU A 162 24.47 -7.46 -9.84
CA LEU A 162 24.98 -8.15 -11.03
C LEU A 162 25.85 -7.22 -11.90
N LYS A 163 25.44 -5.95 -12.07
CA LYS A 163 26.22 -4.94 -12.79
C LYS A 163 27.51 -4.58 -12.06
N ALA A 164 27.45 -4.40 -10.74
CA ALA A 164 28.63 -4.08 -9.93
C ALA A 164 29.68 -5.19 -9.98
N LYS A 165 29.26 -6.45 -9.99
CA LYS A 165 30.19 -7.59 -10.11
C LYS A 165 30.89 -7.65 -11.47
N LYS A 166 30.21 -7.23 -12.55
CA LYS A 166 30.73 -7.29 -13.92
C LYS A 166 31.61 -6.08 -14.28
N ASN A 167 31.26 -4.90 -13.79
CA ASN A 167 31.93 -3.64 -14.13
C ASN A 167 32.93 -3.24 -13.03
N LYS A 168 34.21 -3.11 -13.41
CA LYS A 168 35.27 -2.55 -12.56
C LYS A 168 35.43 -1.03 -12.71
N SER A 169 34.61 -0.40 -13.56
CA SER A 169 34.61 1.06 -13.80
C SER A 169 33.67 1.76 -12.80
N ALA A 170 33.72 3.10 -12.81
CA ALA A 170 32.87 3.94 -11.95
C ALA A 170 31.39 3.57 -12.09
N PRO A 171 30.62 3.58 -10.99
CA PRO A 171 29.20 3.28 -11.00
C PRO A 171 28.44 4.19 -11.96
N SER A 172 27.48 3.63 -12.70
CA SER A 172 26.64 4.38 -13.63
C SER A 172 25.18 3.97 -13.53
N GLY A 173 24.27 4.88 -13.86
CA GLY A 173 22.83 4.64 -13.83
C GLY A 173 22.32 4.38 -12.42
N LEU A 174 21.50 3.33 -12.25
CA LEU A 174 20.86 2.98 -10.97
C LEU A 174 21.88 2.75 -9.84
N LEU A 175 23.02 2.15 -10.15
CA LEU A 175 24.07 1.91 -9.16
C LEU A 175 24.65 3.22 -8.62
N SER A 176 24.86 4.23 -9.49
CA SER A 176 25.32 5.56 -9.09
C SER A 176 24.30 6.30 -8.20
N PHE A 177 23.02 6.01 -8.35
CA PHE A 177 21.97 6.56 -7.48
C PHE A 177 21.93 5.86 -6.11
N LEU A 178 22.08 4.55 -6.07
CA LEU A 178 22.03 3.77 -4.81
C LEU A 178 23.31 3.93 -3.98
N GLU A 179 24.48 4.13 -4.62
CA GLU A 179 25.77 4.19 -3.93
C GLU A 179 25.81 5.26 -2.83
N PRO A 180 25.40 6.53 -3.03
CA PRO A 180 25.39 7.53 -1.97
C PRO A 180 24.53 7.13 -0.76
N LEU A 181 23.38 6.47 -0.99
CA LEU A 181 22.51 5.99 0.09
C LEU A 181 23.16 4.85 0.88
N VAL A 182 23.80 3.91 0.17
CA VAL A 182 24.56 2.83 0.81
C VAL A 182 25.72 3.37 1.63
N LEU A 183 26.46 4.33 1.09
CA LEU A 183 27.59 4.99 1.79
C LEU A 183 27.10 5.77 3.02
N PHE A 184 26.00 6.50 2.90
CA PHE A 184 25.37 7.19 4.01
C PHE A 184 25.01 6.22 5.15
N VAL A 185 24.28 5.15 4.84
CA VAL A 185 23.92 4.16 5.87
C VAL A 185 25.16 3.52 6.49
N ARG A 186 26.15 3.17 5.69
CA ARG A 186 27.40 2.57 6.16
C ARG A 186 28.21 3.49 7.04
N ASP A 187 28.50 4.71 6.56
CA ASP A 187 29.52 5.59 7.14
C ASP A 187 28.94 6.50 8.22
N ASP A 188 27.72 7.00 8.05
CA ASP A 188 27.10 7.94 8.99
C ASP A 188 26.21 7.26 10.02
N ILE A 189 25.68 6.06 9.73
CA ILE A 189 24.80 5.35 10.67
C ILE A 189 25.49 4.14 11.30
N VAL A 190 25.96 3.18 10.48
CA VAL A 190 26.36 1.86 10.98
C VAL A 190 27.74 1.89 11.64
N LYS A 191 28.76 2.46 10.99
CA LYS A 191 30.10 2.52 11.52
C LYS A 191 30.21 3.25 12.86
N PRO A 192 29.65 4.47 13.04
CA PRO A 192 29.79 5.19 14.30
C PRO A 192 29.07 4.49 15.47
N ASN A 193 27.95 3.79 15.19
CA ASN A 193 27.14 3.16 16.24
C ASN A 193 27.59 1.75 16.61
N ILE A 194 28.15 0.98 15.67
CA ILE A 194 28.54 -0.43 15.90
C ILE A 194 30.06 -0.58 16.08
N GLY A 195 30.86 0.35 15.55
CA GLY A 195 32.31 0.34 15.66
C GLY A 195 32.96 -0.80 14.84
N LYS A 196 33.98 -1.48 15.38
CA LYS A 196 34.85 -2.41 14.64
C LYS A 196 34.12 -3.57 13.94
N ASN A 197 32.98 -4.00 14.46
CA ASN A 197 32.24 -5.15 13.94
C ASN A 197 31.12 -4.77 12.92
N TYR A 198 31.09 -3.53 12.45
CA TYR A 198 30.03 -3.01 11.60
C TYR A 198 29.78 -3.84 10.32
N GLN A 199 30.83 -4.41 9.72
CA GLN A 199 30.72 -5.20 8.49
C GLN A 199 29.82 -6.42 8.61
N LYS A 200 29.77 -7.03 9.80
CA LYS A 200 28.91 -8.20 10.07
C LYS A 200 27.42 -7.84 10.05
N TYR A 201 27.07 -6.65 10.52
CA TYR A 201 25.67 -6.21 10.63
C TYR A 201 25.21 -5.34 9.46
N LEU A 202 26.15 -4.81 8.69
CA LEU A 202 25.87 -3.90 7.58
C LEU A 202 24.86 -4.46 6.56
N PRO A 203 24.95 -5.72 6.07
CA PRO A 203 23.96 -6.23 5.13
C PRO A 203 22.55 -6.24 5.68
N TYR A 204 22.37 -6.65 6.94
CA TYR A 204 21.09 -6.66 7.62
C TYR A 204 20.50 -5.25 7.75
N LEU A 205 21.29 -4.28 8.21
CA LEU A 205 20.85 -2.90 8.41
C LEU A 205 20.55 -2.20 7.08
N LEU A 206 21.32 -2.47 6.02
CA LEU A 206 21.00 -1.99 4.68
C LEU A 206 19.68 -2.56 4.18
N THR A 207 19.45 -3.85 4.35
CA THR A 207 18.18 -4.49 3.95
C THR A 207 17.01 -3.84 4.69
N LEU A 208 17.12 -3.66 6.00
CA LEU A 208 16.08 -3.03 6.80
C LEU A 208 15.82 -1.57 6.38
N PHE A 209 16.88 -0.79 6.19
CA PHE A 209 16.78 0.60 5.75
C PHE A 209 16.06 0.72 4.40
N PHE A 210 16.51 -0.05 3.41
CA PHE A 210 15.92 0.03 2.07
C PHE A 210 14.52 -0.57 2.01
N PHE A 211 14.22 -1.59 2.82
CA PHE A 211 12.87 -2.13 2.92
C PHE A 211 11.89 -1.09 3.48
N ILE A 212 12.26 -0.41 4.56
CA ILE A 212 11.44 0.68 5.12
C ILE A 212 11.31 1.83 4.12
N LEU A 213 12.41 2.24 3.49
CA LEU A 213 12.41 3.32 2.49
C LEU A 213 11.47 2.97 1.31
N MET A 214 11.54 1.74 0.77
CA MET A 214 10.69 1.32 -0.34
C MET A 214 9.21 1.28 0.05
N ASN A 215 8.88 0.77 1.25
CA ASN A 215 7.49 0.79 1.72
C ASN A 215 6.96 2.22 1.87
N ASN A 216 7.76 3.15 2.39
CA ASN A 216 7.37 4.55 2.48
C ASN A 216 7.16 5.18 1.08
N LEU A 217 8.02 4.87 0.10
CA LEU A 217 7.87 5.35 -1.27
C LEU A 217 6.63 4.78 -1.96
N VAL A 218 6.36 3.49 -1.76
CA VAL A 218 5.15 2.84 -2.28
C VAL A 218 3.89 3.42 -1.60
N GLY A 219 3.96 3.73 -0.30
CA GLY A 219 2.86 4.37 0.43
C GLY A 219 2.53 5.81 -0.02
N LEU A 220 3.40 6.45 -0.81
CA LEU A 220 3.11 7.74 -1.46
C LEU A 220 2.30 7.60 -2.76
N LEU A 221 2.17 6.38 -3.29
CA LEU A 221 1.31 6.14 -4.44
C LEU A 221 -0.15 6.31 -4.01
N PRO A 222 -0.98 6.93 -4.87
CA PRO A 222 -2.41 7.00 -4.60
C PRO A 222 -3.00 5.60 -4.50
N GLY A 223 -3.88 5.40 -3.50
CA GLY A 223 -4.50 4.09 -3.28
C GLY A 223 -5.40 4.08 -2.04
#